data_63fbc94e30b230f0bad5487587d9df00
#
_entry.id   63fbc94e30b230f0bad5487587d9df00
#
_cell.length_a   1.000
_cell.length_b   1.000
_cell.length_c   1.000
_cell.angle_alpha   90.00
_cell.angle_beta   90.00
_cell.angle_gamma   90.00
#
_symmetry.space_group_name_H-M   'P 1'
#
loop_
_entity.id
_entity.type
_entity.pdbx_description
1 polymer ?
#
loop_
_entity_poly.entity_id
_entity_poly.type
_entity_poly.pdbx_seq_one_letter_code
_entity_poly.pdbx_strand_id
1 'polypeptide(L)'
;MKTIEITVPGSKSLTNRAIIMASLSSGLSKISNISNSIDSRIMIKAIKKLGVKIKVTKKELQIMGNQGIFKKFNGIINVGSAGTVARFLTALITLVPGRVIIKKSKRMRERPIKELADAMKNIRTGEISIKGNVSSQFVSALLMIAPVLENGLAIKIIGDLVSKTYVEMTIKMMKKFIHSTLNLIAK
;
A
#
# COMPACT_ATOMS: atom_id res chain seq x y z
N MET A 1 -28.01 -22.56 -24.50
CA MET A 1 -27.63 -21.89 -23.21
C MET A 1 -27.62 -20.39 -23.46
N LYS A 2 -28.29 -19.56 -22.64
CA LYS A 2 -28.17 -18.10 -22.71
C LYS A 2 -26.89 -17.69 -21.97
N THR A 3 -25.96 -17.06 -22.67
CA THR A 3 -24.78 -16.45 -22.05
C THR A 3 -25.17 -15.13 -21.42
N ILE A 4 -24.86 -14.93 -20.15
CA ILE A 4 -25.05 -13.67 -19.43
C ILE A 4 -23.69 -13.01 -19.31
N GLU A 5 -23.53 -11.83 -19.90
CA GLU A 5 -22.31 -11.03 -19.81
C GLU A 5 -22.48 -9.97 -18.72
N ILE A 6 -21.57 -9.96 -17.74
CA ILE A 6 -21.61 -9.02 -16.61
C ILE A 6 -20.29 -8.27 -16.54
N THR A 7 -20.35 -6.94 -16.58
CA THR A 7 -19.17 -6.07 -16.34
C THR A 7 -19.08 -5.74 -14.86
N VAL A 8 -17.98 -6.13 -14.20
CA VAL A 8 -17.73 -5.81 -12.79
C VAL A 8 -16.85 -4.56 -12.66
N PRO A 9 -17.18 -3.64 -11.73
CA PRO A 9 -16.33 -2.48 -11.48
C PRO A 9 -14.99 -2.88 -10.86
N GLY A 10 -13.97 -2.07 -11.06
CA GLY A 10 -12.64 -2.30 -10.49
C GLY A 10 -12.66 -2.42 -8.97
N SER A 11 -11.90 -3.36 -8.44
CA SER A 11 -11.78 -3.58 -6.99
C SER A 11 -10.99 -2.45 -6.31
N LYS A 12 -11.57 -1.83 -5.28
CA LYS A 12 -10.91 -0.84 -4.44
C LYS A 12 -9.63 -1.41 -3.80
N SER A 13 -9.71 -2.62 -3.28
CA SER A 13 -8.59 -3.28 -2.60
C SER A 13 -7.41 -3.57 -3.53
N LEU A 14 -7.69 -4.00 -4.76
CA LEU A 14 -6.67 -4.21 -5.78
C LEU A 14 -6.10 -2.87 -6.28
N THR A 15 -6.95 -1.89 -6.57
CA THR A 15 -6.54 -0.57 -7.07
C THR A 15 -5.59 0.13 -6.10
N ASN A 16 -5.90 0.17 -4.80
CA ASN A 16 -5.03 0.84 -3.82
C ASN A 16 -3.67 0.15 -3.68
N ARG A 17 -3.63 -1.19 -3.74
CA ARG A 17 -2.37 -1.95 -3.75
C ARG A 17 -1.56 -1.68 -5.01
N ALA A 18 -2.21 -1.75 -6.18
CA ALA A 18 -1.56 -1.50 -7.45
C ALA A 18 -0.92 -0.09 -7.52
N ILE A 19 -1.61 0.94 -6.97
CA ILE A 19 -1.06 2.30 -6.91
C ILE A 19 0.22 2.34 -6.07
N ILE A 20 0.23 1.72 -4.88
CA ILE A 20 1.43 1.68 -4.02
C ILE A 20 2.57 0.93 -4.72
N MET A 21 2.30 -0.28 -5.23
CA MET A 21 3.33 -1.11 -5.87
C MET A 21 3.89 -0.44 -7.12
N ALA A 22 3.03 0.13 -7.98
CA ALA A 22 3.46 0.87 -9.16
C ALA A 22 4.29 2.12 -8.81
N SER A 23 3.99 2.76 -7.68
CA SER A 23 4.77 3.92 -7.20
C SER A 23 6.17 3.51 -6.75
N LEU A 24 6.31 2.31 -6.21
CA LEU A 24 7.58 1.77 -5.69
C LEU A 24 8.36 0.96 -6.73
N SER A 25 7.77 0.62 -7.88
CA SER A 25 8.44 -0.10 -8.95
C SER A 25 9.39 0.80 -9.76
N SER A 26 10.14 0.21 -10.68
CA SER A 26 10.86 0.94 -11.72
C SER A 26 9.98 1.18 -12.96
N GLY A 27 10.19 2.31 -13.63
CA GLY A 27 9.56 2.59 -14.92
C GLY A 27 8.06 2.89 -14.89
N LEU A 28 7.42 2.77 -16.05
CA LEU A 28 6.02 3.11 -16.26
C LEU A 28 5.10 1.90 -16.07
N SER A 29 4.20 1.99 -15.10
CA SER A 29 3.12 1.03 -14.91
C SER A 29 1.81 1.56 -15.48
N LYS A 30 1.04 0.71 -16.18
CA LYS A 30 -0.31 0.99 -16.69
C LYS A 30 -1.31 0.09 -15.97
N ILE A 31 -2.30 0.69 -15.32
CA ILE A 31 -3.31 -0.02 -14.52
C ILE A 31 -4.69 0.29 -15.13
N SER A 32 -5.33 -0.72 -15.71
CA SER A 32 -6.69 -0.65 -16.24
C SER A 32 -7.73 -1.07 -15.20
N ASN A 33 -9.02 -0.86 -15.50
CA ASN A 33 -10.15 -1.22 -14.65
C ASN A 33 -9.98 -0.78 -13.18
N ILE A 34 -9.57 0.47 -12.98
CA ILE A 34 -9.38 1.04 -11.65
C ILE A 34 -10.71 1.33 -10.96
N SER A 35 -10.75 1.14 -9.65
CA SER A 35 -11.89 1.55 -8.84
C SER A 35 -12.00 3.06 -8.79
N ASN A 36 -13.21 3.59 -9.05
CA ASN A 36 -13.51 5.03 -8.91
C ASN A 36 -13.97 5.40 -7.48
N SER A 37 -13.61 4.61 -6.47
CA SER A 37 -13.97 4.86 -5.08
C SER A 37 -13.29 6.11 -4.52
N ILE A 38 -13.90 6.71 -3.49
CA ILE A 38 -13.31 7.84 -2.76
C ILE A 38 -11.92 7.47 -2.24
N ASP A 39 -11.74 6.26 -1.69
CA ASP A 39 -10.45 5.78 -1.19
C ASP A 39 -9.38 5.79 -2.28
N SER A 40 -9.70 5.28 -3.48
CA SER A 40 -8.73 5.24 -4.60
C SER A 40 -8.36 6.63 -5.08
N ARG A 41 -9.32 7.56 -5.12
CA ARG A 41 -9.05 8.97 -5.44
C ARG A 41 -8.17 9.65 -4.40
N ILE A 42 -8.40 9.36 -3.11
CA ILE A 42 -7.54 9.86 -2.01
C ILE A 42 -6.12 9.28 -2.14
N MET A 43 -5.99 7.98 -2.43
CA MET A 43 -4.69 7.35 -2.64
C MET A 43 -3.92 8.01 -3.79
N ILE A 44 -4.54 8.20 -4.95
CA ILE A 44 -3.92 8.87 -6.10
C ILE A 44 -3.45 10.28 -5.72
N LYS A 45 -4.30 11.07 -5.03
CA LYS A 45 -3.92 12.42 -4.58
C LYS A 45 -2.75 12.40 -3.60
N ALA A 46 -2.73 11.45 -2.67
CA ALA A 46 -1.66 11.31 -1.69
C ALA A 46 -0.31 10.98 -2.36
N ILE A 47 -0.31 10.01 -3.27
CA ILE A 47 0.90 9.58 -3.97
C ILE A 47 1.42 10.68 -4.90
N LYS A 48 0.54 11.42 -5.61
CA LYS A 48 0.94 12.61 -6.38
C LYS A 48 1.60 13.67 -5.49
N LYS A 49 1.03 13.90 -4.30
CA LYS A 49 1.56 14.89 -3.33
C LYS A 49 2.95 14.52 -2.82
N LEU A 50 3.27 13.24 -2.77
CA LEU A 50 4.60 12.71 -2.45
C LEU A 50 5.57 12.75 -3.64
N GLY A 51 5.17 13.35 -4.78
CA GLY A 51 6.03 13.60 -5.93
C GLY A 51 6.05 12.53 -7.01
N VAL A 52 5.24 11.46 -6.87
CA VAL A 52 5.13 10.43 -7.90
C VAL A 52 4.32 10.94 -9.08
N LYS A 53 4.84 10.78 -10.30
CA LYS A 53 4.16 11.21 -11.53
C LYS A 53 3.04 10.23 -11.87
N ILE A 54 1.79 10.71 -11.84
CA ILE A 54 0.59 9.91 -12.14
C ILE A 54 -0.27 10.66 -13.16
N LYS A 55 -0.56 10.00 -14.29
CA LYS A 55 -1.51 10.45 -15.30
C LYS A 55 -2.77 9.59 -15.21
N VAL A 56 -3.93 10.24 -15.04
CA VAL A 56 -5.24 9.58 -15.01
C VAL A 56 -5.89 9.80 -16.36
N THR A 57 -6.27 8.74 -17.05
CA THR A 57 -7.02 8.78 -18.30
C THR A 57 -8.41 8.15 -18.11
N LYS A 58 -9.27 8.21 -19.13
CA LYS A 58 -10.59 7.56 -19.08
C LYS A 58 -10.49 6.03 -18.97
N LYS A 59 -9.40 5.42 -19.46
CA LYS A 59 -9.24 3.96 -19.56
C LYS A 59 -8.28 3.38 -18.52
N GLU A 60 -7.28 4.15 -18.08
CA GLU A 60 -6.19 3.63 -17.27
C GLU A 60 -5.53 4.70 -16.40
N LEU A 61 -4.79 4.22 -15.41
CA LEU A 61 -3.89 4.99 -14.57
C LEU A 61 -2.46 4.68 -14.98
N GLN A 62 -1.69 5.70 -15.35
CA GLN A 62 -0.27 5.58 -15.67
C GLN A 62 0.54 6.13 -14.52
N ILE A 63 1.45 5.32 -13.96
CA ILE A 63 2.28 5.67 -12.80
C ILE A 63 3.74 5.45 -13.17
N MET A 64 4.55 6.51 -13.07
CA MET A 64 6.00 6.40 -13.17
C MET A 64 6.54 6.10 -11.78
N GLY A 65 7.00 4.88 -11.56
CA GLY A 65 7.56 4.44 -10.30
C GLY A 65 8.91 5.10 -10.01
N ASN A 66 9.26 5.18 -8.72
CA ASN A 66 10.45 5.86 -8.23
C ASN A 66 11.42 4.95 -7.45
N GLN A 67 11.20 3.63 -7.47
CA GLN A 67 12.03 2.64 -6.76
C GLN A 67 12.18 2.89 -5.25
N GLY A 68 11.15 3.50 -4.63
CA GLY A 68 11.20 3.88 -3.22
C GLY A 68 11.98 5.16 -2.91
N ILE A 69 12.52 5.85 -3.92
CA ILE A 69 13.28 7.09 -3.76
C ILE A 69 12.33 8.28 -3.84
N PHE A 70 12.04 8.89 -2.70
CA PHE A 70 11.18 10.06 -2.59
C PHE A 70 11.98 11.33 -2.36
N LYS A 71 11.47 12.46 -2.90
CA LYS A 71 11.96 13.79 -2.52
C LYS A 71 11.48 14.13 -1.11
N LYS A 72 12.23 15.01 -0.43
CA LYS A 72 11.84 15.53 0.89
C LYS A 72 10.45 16.17 0.80
N PHE A 73 9.57 15.77 1.71
CA PHE A 73 8.22 16.31 1.83
C PHE A 73 7.90 16.70 3.27
N ASN A 74 7.51 17.96 3.48
CA ASN A 74 7.02 18.45 4.76
C ASN A 74 5.56 18.90 4.58
N GLY A 75 4.62 18.21 5.22
CA GLY A 75 3.23 18.59 5.05
C GLY A 75 2.20 17.55 5.49
N ILE A 76 0.94 17.88 5.21
CA ILE A 76 -0.21 17.08 5.66
C ILE A 76 -0.83 16.36 4.47
N ILE A 77 -1.07 15.07 4.63
CA ILE A 77 -1.88 14.24 3.72
C ILE A 77 -3.21 13.93 4.42
N ASN A 78 -4.30 14.45 3.90
CA ASN A 78 -5.63 14.17 4.45
C ASN A 78 -6.20 12.89 3.81
N VAL A 79 -6.43 11.89 4.65
CA VAL A 79 -7.00 10.58 4.24
C VAL A 79 -8.47 10.42 4.66
N GLY A 80 -9.03 11.39 5.40
CA GLY A 80 -10.41 11.35 5.86
C GLY A 80 -10.71 10.05 6.62
N SER A 81 -11.71 9.29 6.14
CA SER A 81 -12.13 8.00 6.70
C SER A 81 -11.61 6.78 5.93
N ALA A 82 -10.70 6.98 4.97
CA ALA A 82 -10.17 5.91 4.12
C ALA A 82 -9.16 5.02 4.86
N GLY A 83 -9.65 3.97 5.52
CA GLY A 83 -8.85 3.11 6.40
C GLY A 83 -7.71 2.39 5.70
N THR A 84 -7.93 1.87 4.50
CA THR A 84 -6.90 1.20 3.69
C THR A 84 -5.80 2.19 3.30
N VAL A 85 -6.18 3.41 2.88
CA VAL A 85 -5.24 4.46 2.51
C VAL A 85 -4.40 4.87 3.70
N ALA A 86 -5.03 5.11 4.87
CA ALA A 86 -4.33 5.47 6.10
C ALA A 86 -3.25 4.44 6.46
N ARG A 87 -3.58 3.15 6.43
CA ARG A 87 -2.65 2.07 6.80
C ARG A 87 -1.51 1.90 5.80
N PHE A 88 -1.82 1.92 4.50
CA PHE A 88 -0.79 1.78 3.47
C PHE A 88 0.16 2.98 3.46
N LEU A 89 -0.37 4.19 3.62
CA LEU A 89 0.47 5.39 3.71
C LEU A 89 1.29 5.42 5.00
N THR A 90 0.81 4.88 6.12
CA THR A 90 1.60 4.79 7.36
C THR A 90 2.90 4.02 7.14
N ALA A 91 2.88 2.94 6.36
CA ALA A 91 4.11 2.24 5.99
C ALA A 91 4.91 3.02 4.93
N LEU A 92 4.26 3.51 3.87
CA LEU A 92 4.94 4.18 2.76
C LEU A 92 5.72 5.43 3.18
N ILE A 93 5.15 6.26 4.08
CA ILE A 93 5.79 7.52 4.48
C ILE A 93 7.11 7.34 5.23
N THR A 94 7.45 6.15 5.70
CA THR A 94 8.76 5.86 6.29
C THR A 94 9.90 5.93 5.26
N LEU A 95 9.56 5.79 3.97
CA LEU A 95 10.49 5.96 2.86
C LEU A 95 10.64 7.43 2.43
N VAL A 96 9.79 8.34 2.94
CA VAL A 96 9.75 9.75 2.52
C VAL A 96 10.58 10.60 3.47
N PRO A 97 11.67 11.22 3.01
CA PRO A 97 12.43 12.16 3.83
C PRO A 97 11.58 13.37 4.26
N GLY A 98 11.74 13.82 5.52
CA GLY A 98 11.04 14.98 6.05
C GLY A 98 9.93 14.64 7.05
N ARG A 99 8.94 15.53 7.18
CA ARG A 99 7.84 15.38 8.16
C ARG A 99 6.51 15.24 7.46
N VAL A 100 6.00 14.03 7.36
CA VAL A 100 4.69 13.72 6.78
C VAL A 100 3.66 13.50 7.89
N ILE A 101 2.56 14.26 7.87
CA ILE A 101 1.46 14.13 8.82
C ILE A 101 0.23 13.55 8.10
N ILE A 102 -0.26 12.41 8.57
CA ILE A 102 -1.50 11.80 8.07
C ILE A 102 -2.69 12.34 8.89
N LYS A 103 -3.47 13.26 8.28
CA LYS A 103 -4.71 13.79 8.88
C LYS A 103 -5.86 12.80 8.64
N LYS A 104 -6.50 12.36 9.73
CA LYS A 104 -7.61 11.40 9.75
C LYS A 104 -8.88 12.07 10.26
N SER A 105 -10.07 11.61 9.82
CA SER A 105 -11.36 11.99 10.41
C SER A 105 -11.48 11.50 11.86
N LYS A 106 -12.44 12.03 12.64
CA LYS A 106 -12.71 11.58 14.02
C LYS A 106 -12.93 10.06 14.05
N ARG A 107 -13.83 9.53 13.22
CA ARG A 107 -14.11 8.09 13.10
C ARG A 107 -12.88 7.24 12.73
N MET A 108 -11.97 7.77 11.93
CA MET A 108 -10.75 7.04 11.55
C MET A 108 -9.69 7.05 12.66
N ARG A 109 -9.71 8.02 13.60
CA ARG A 109 -8.80 8.04 14.74
C ARG A 109 -9.08 6.92 15.74
N GLU A 110 -10.34 6.47 15.83
CA GLU A 110 -10.78 5.38 16.69
C GLU A 110 -10.40 3.99 16.15
N ARG A 111 -10.06 3.89 14.88
CA ARG A 111 -9.70 2.61 14.24
C ARG A 111 -8.24 2.25 14.53
N PRO A 112 -7.93 0.95 14.74
CA PRO A 112 -6.58 0.51 15.05
C PRO A 112 -5.61 0.88 13.91
N ILE A 113 -4.52 1.52 14.27
CA ILE A 113 -3.38 1.88 13.42
C ILE A 113 -2.09 2.00 14.25
N LYS A 114 -2.24 2.07 15.58
CA LYS A 114 -1.12 2.29 16.50
C LYS A 114 -0.10 1.15 16.40
N GLU A 115 -0.55 -0.09 16.36
CA GLU A 115 0.31 -1.26 16.26
C GLU A 115 1.18 -1.22 14.99
N LEU A 116 0.62 -0.79 13.86
CA LEU A 116 1.39 -0.60 12.63
C LEU A 116 2.40 0.54 12.81
N ALA A 117 1.99 1.68 13.36
CA ALA A 117 2.88 2.82 13.56
C ALA A 117 4.03 2.49 14.54
N ASP A 118 3.75 1.71 15.58
CA ASP A 118 4.77 1.26 16.53
C ASP A 118 5.74 0.26 15.89
N ALA A 119 5.23 -0.67 15.07
CA ALA A 119 6.07 -1.60 14.31
C ALA A 119 7.03 -0.86 13.37
N MET A 120 6.57 0.24 12.74
CA MET A 120 7.41 1.05 11.84
C MET A 120 8.62 1.72 12.52
N LYS A 121 8.63 1.89 13.85
CA LYS A 121 9.80 2.41 14.58
C LYS A 121 11.02 1.51 14.41
N ASN A 122 10.80 0.22 14.24
CA ASN A 122 11.85 -0.79 14.11
C ASN A 122 12.15 -1.16 12.65
N ILE A 123 11.65 -0.42 11.66
CA ILE A 123 11.79 -0.79 10.24
C ILE A 123 13.24 -0.89 9.77
N ARG A 124 14.13 -0.13 10.39
CA ARG A 124 15.56 -0.13 10.04
C ARG A 124 16.31 -1.38 10.51
N THR A 125 15.75 -2.13 11.45
CA THR A 125 16.37 -3.38 11.93
C THR A 125 16.25 -4.52 10.93
N GLY A 126 15.44 -4.37 9.89
CA GLY A 126 15.13 -5.43 8.92
C GLY A 126 14.18 -6.51 9.45
N GLU A 127 13.69 -6.38 10.69
CA GLU A 127 12.75 -7.31 11.32
C GLU A 127 11.63 -6.58 12.06
N ILE A 128 10.38 -7.03 11.86
CA ILE A 128 9.19 -6.50 12.51
C ILE A 128 8.31 -7.65 13.00
N SER A 129 7.87 -7.55 14.26
CA SER A 129 6.81 -8.41 14.80
C SER A 129 5.48 -7.66 14.80
N ILE A 130 4.40 -8.29 14.30
CA ILE A 130 3.08 -7.69 14.23
C ILE A 130 1.98 -8.71 14.56
N LYS A 131 0.96 -8.28 15.31
CA LYS A 131 -0.19 -9.12 15.62
C LYS A 131 -1.02 -9.40 14.37
N GLY A 132 -1.22 -10.68 14.04
CA GLY A 132 -2.01 -11.11 12.88
C GLY A 132 -3.51 -10.91 13.02
N ASN A 133 -4.03 -10.91 14.23
CA ASN A 133 -5.46 -10.86 14.54
C ASN A 133 -6.08 -9.44 14.52
N VAL A 134 -5.29 -8.38 14.26
CA VAL A 134 -5.79 -7.00 14.22
C VAL A 134 -6.25 -6.61 12.81
N SER A 135 -5.39 -6.74 11.80
CA SER A 135 -5.75 -6.42 10.42
C SER A 135 -4.72 -6.94 9.42
N SER A 136 -5.19 -7.71 8.43
CA SER A 136 -4.38 -8.11 7.26
C SER A 136 -3.83 -6.93 6.45
N GLN A 137 -4.41 -5.73 6.61
CA GLN A 137 -3.90 -4.51 5.96
C GLN A 137 -2.57 -4.07 6.53
N PHE A 138 -2.25 -4.40 7.78
CA PHE A 138 -0.95 -4.10 8.38
C PHE A 138 0.14 -4.93 7.71
N VAL A 139 -0.08 -6.25 7.63
CA VAL A 139 0.84 -7.16 6.94
C VAL A 139 1.00 -6.77 5.46
N SER A 140 -0.12 -6.46 4.78
CA SER A 140 -0.08 -5.99 3.38
C SER A 140 0.73 -4.71 3.21
N ALA A 141 0.60 -3.74 4.14
CA ALA A 141 1.34 -2.49 4.08
C ALA A 141 2.85 -2.71 4.21
N LEU A 142 3.27 -3.56 5.15
CA LEU A 142 4.67 -3.93 5.36
C LEU A 142 5.24 -4.68 4.16
N LEU A 143 4.52 -5.67 3.63
CA LEU A 143 4.92 -6.43 2.45
C LEU A 143 5.19 -5.53 1.24
N MET A 144 4.31 -4.56 0.98
CA MET A 144 4.45 -3.69 -0.21
C MET A 144 5.69 -2.81 -0.18
N ILE A 145 6.18 -2.40 0.99
CA ILE A 145 7.38 -1.55 1.11
C ILE A 145 8.66 -2.37 1.28
N ALA A 146 8.57 -3.63 1.72
CA ALA A 146 9.72 -4.48 2.00
C ALA A 146 10.76 -4.55 0.86
N PRO A 147 10.35 -4.66 -0.43
CA PRO A 147 11.31 -4.79 -1.54
C PRO A 147 12.17 -3.57 -1.82
N VAL A 148 11.80 -2.39 -1.32
CA VAL A 148 12.56 -1.14 -1.52
C VAL A 148 13.32 -0.70 -0.26
N LEU A 149 13.29 -1.52 0.79
CA LEU A 149 14.13 -1.34 1.97
C LEU A 149 15.51 -1.92 1.72
N GLU A 150 16.54 -1.23 2.14
CA GLU A 150 17.96 -1.62 1.95
C GLU A 150 18.24 -3.05 2.41
N ASN A 151 17.78 -3.41 3.60
CA ASN A 151 17.97 -4.73 4.19
C ASN A 151 16.78 -5.69 3.99
N GLY A 152 15.81 -5.30 3.14
CA GLY A 152 14.55 -6.01 3.06
C GLY A 152 13.75 -5.93 4.36
N LEU A 153 12.80 -6.86 4.57
CA LEU A 153 12.00 -6.89 5.79
C LEU A 153 11.52 -8.31 6.12
N ALA A 154 11.96 -8.84 7.24
CA ALA A 154 11.38 -10.03 7.85
C ALA A 154 10.15 -9.63 8.69
N ILE A 155 9.00 -10.24 8.41
CA ILE A 155 7.74 -9.95 9.11
C ILE A 155 7.30 -11.17 9.90
N LYS A 156 7.46 -11.11 11.24
CA LYS A 156 6.98 -12.13 12.16
C LYS A 156 5.52 -11.85 12.54
N ILE A 157 4.63 -12.76 12.19
CA ILE A 157 3.22 -12.66 12.55
C ILE A 157 2.99 -13.35 13.88
N ILE A 158 2.44 -12.63 14.87
CA ILE A 158 2.14 -13.14 16.20
C ILE A 158 0.65 -13.51 16.23
N GLY A 159 0.35 -14.78 16.55
CA GLY A 159 -1.01 -15.32 16.59
C GLY A 159 -1.60 -15.54 15.18
N ASP A 160 -2.91 -15.75 15.14
CA ASP A 160 -3.62 -16.08 13.91
C ASP A 160 -3.74 -14.90 12.95
N LEU A 161 -3.49 -15.13 11.67
CA LEU A 161 -3.63 -14.12 10.64
C LEU A 161 -5.08 -14.04 10.15
N VAL A 162 -5.79 -12.96 10.53
CA VAL A 162 -7.14 -12.69 10.02
C VAL A 162 -7.12 -12.27 8.56
N SER A 163 -8.14 -12.66 7.81
CA SER A 163 -8.31 -12.28 6.40
C SER A 163 -7.06 -12.60 5.54
N LYS A 164 -6.51 -13.80 5.70
CA LYS A 164 -5.31 -14.32 5.01
C LYS A 164 -5.34 -14.11 3.50
N THR A 165 -6.51 -14.26 2.87
CA THR A 165 -6.73 -14.05 1.44
C THR A 165 -6.26 -12.68 0.94
N TYR A 166 -6.39 -11.61 1.76
CA TYR A 166 -5.90 -10.28 1.36
C TYR A 166 -4.38 -10.16 1.41
N VAL A 167 -3.72 -10.93 2.26
CA VAL A 167 -2.25 -11.02 2.29
C VAL A 167 -1.77 -11.79 1.06
N GLU A 168 -2.37 -12.94 0.77
CA GLU A 168 -2.07 -13.73 -0.43
C GLU A 168 -2.30 -12.95 -1.72
N MET A 169 -3.41 -12.17 -1.79
CA MET A 169 -3.67 -11.25 -2.90
C MET A 169 -2.53 -10.24 -3.06
N THR A 170 -2.05 -9.67 -1.95
CA THR A 170 -0.93 -8.71 -1.98
C THR A 170 0.32 -9.37 -2.54
N ILE A 171 0.68 -10.56 -2.06
CA ILE A 171 1.84 -11.33 -2.53
C ILE A 171 1.73 -11.66 -4.02
N LYS A 172 0.56 -12.14 -4.47
CA LYS A 172 0.32 -12.41 -5.90
C LYS A 172 0.48 -11.17 -6.78
N MET A 173 0.03 -10.02 -6.28
CA MET A 173 0.21 -8.76 -7.01
C MET A 173 1.67 -8.31 -7.03
N MET A 174 2.39 -8.42 -5.91
CA MET A 174 3.81 -8.05 -5.83
C MET A 174 4.65 -8.75 -6.89
N LYS A 175 4.41 -10.04 -7.15
CA LYS A 175 5.09 -10.80 -8.22
C LYS A 175 4.95 -10.19 -9.62
N LYS A 176 3.93 -9.35 -9.87
CA LYS A 176 3.73 -8.64 -11.15
C LYS A 176 4.47 -7.31 -11.25
N PHE A 177 4.82 -6.69 -10.12
CA PHE A 177 5.45 -5.36 -10.07
C PHE A 177 6.93 -5.42 -9.72
N ILE A 178 7.40 -6.51 -9.12
CA ILE A 178 8.74 -6.64 -8.59
C ILE A 178 9.46 -7.74 -9.38
N HIS A 179 10.51 -7.35 -10.10
CA HIS A 179 11.38 -8.30 -10.81
C HIS A 179 12.43 -8.95 -9.89
N SER A 180 12.49 -8.57 -8.61
CA SER A 180 13.40 -9.16 -7.62
C SER A 180 12.78 -10.38 -6.93
N THR A 181 13.62 -11.35 -6.58
CA THR A 181 13.22 -12.60 -5.91
C THR A 181 12.61 -12.30 -4.54
N LEU A 182 11.30 -12.49 -4.40
CA LEU A 182 10.62 -12.51 -3.11
C LEU A 182 10.83 -13.89 -2.47
N ASN A 183 11.79 -14.00 -1.57
CA ASN A 183 11.92 -15.16 -0.70
C ASN A 183 10.88 -15.06 0.43
N LEU A 184 9.70 -15.64 0.21
CA LEU A 184 8.67 -15.77 1.23
C LEU A 184 8.94 -17.03 2.03
N ILE A 185 9.64 -16.87 3.16
CA ILE A 185 9.80 -17.94 4.14
C ILE A 185 8.61 -17.83 5.10
N ALA A 186 7.58 -18.64 4.90
CA ALA A 186 6.55 -18.87 5.92
C ALA A 186 7.10 -19.91 6.91
N LYS A 187 7.32 -19.51 8.14
CA LYS A 187 7.52 -20.43 9.27
C LYS A 187 6.26 -20.52 10.07
#